data_6563a2a05939c2e39ea88566887e0d64
#
_entry.id   6563a2a05939c2e39ea88566887e0d64
#
_cell.length_a   1.000
_cell.length_b   1.000
_cell.length_c   1.000
_cell.angle_alpha   90.00
_cell.angle_beta   90.00
_cell.angle_gamma   90.00
#
_symmetry.space_group_name_H-M   'P 1'
#
loop_
_entity.id
_entity.type
_entity.pdbx_description
1 polymer ?
#
loop_
_entity_poly.entity_id
_entity_poly.type
_entity_poly.pdbx_seq_one_letter_code
_entity_poly.pdbx_strand_id
1 'polypeptide(L)'
;MTARVVACGIRWAAAAVCAAGVSAAARQVGAQSSFGEFRIEGGAASIRQTEARDRRAAGLLSALWRAADERFAVLASGAFTYAGDSVTAVQGIGALAWRPSTVSAWRTEGGIAGAGFGVYSLGRGGNFSSYVRQRFELRRGSVWLGGSAGRTLRDDISSHATGLDAGALVRSGAFEGRASFARVRSSDRKLFEAAGILLPGDATTYDLDDVVVALHYARARVTLDLSNSWREGRRATQAGQFALYGSAEYGFTPRVSMALSAGRLLADAVRGVPDVQVVAATIRLVLLPWHDADDGEASTLAMASVTPNPAGATLVVVVNASAEHRVEVAGSFSGWEPVPLVRTAGGWEASVALGSGAHRVAVRVDGGAWRAPANLGKVKDGFGGTSGIIVVP
;
A
#
# COMPACT_ATOMS: atom_id res chain seq x y z
N MET A 1 5.78 -35.49 21.77
CA MET A 1 6.38 -35.61 20.41
C MET A 1 5.57 -34.92 19.32
N THR A 2 4.30 -34.66 19.50
CA THR A 2 3.37 -34.06 18.52
C THR A 2 3.52 -32.54 18.30
N ALA A 3 3.98 -31.77 19.27
CA ALA A 3 4.12 -30.30 19.14
C ALA A 3 5.24 -29.85 18.19
N ARG A 4 6.31 -30.64 18.05
CA ARG A 4 7.44 -30.31 17.12
C ARG A 4 7.09 -30.50 15.66
N VAL A 5 6.21 -31.43 15.32
CA VAL A 5 5.82 -31.70 13.92
C VAL A 5 4.88 -30.60 13.41
N VAL A 6 3.96 -30.11 14.24
CA VAL A 6 3.03 -29.02 13.87
C VAL A 6 3.79 -27.70 13.67
N ALA A 7 4.77 -27.38 14.54
CA ALA A 7 5.60 -26.19 14.40
C ALA A 7 6.45 -26.21 13.11
N CYS A 8 6.90 -27.39 12.68
CA CYS A 8 7.65 -27.55 11.43
C CYS A 8 6.74 -27.37 10.21
N GLY A 9 5.53 -27.92 10.22
CA GLY A 9 4.55 -27.79 9.13
C GLY A 9 4.11 -26.35 8.87
N ILE A 10 3.88 -25.57 9.92
CA ILE A 10 3.50 -24.15 9.79
C ILE A 10 4.67 -23.31 9.25
N ARG A 11 5.91 -23.61 9.61
CA ARG A 11 7.12 -22.94 9.05
C ARG A 11 7.24 -23.13 7.55
N TRP A 12 6.97 -24.31 7.04
CA TRP A 12 7.04 -24.64 5.60
C TRP A 12 5.85 -24.10 4.83
N ALA A 13 4.65 -24.07 5.43
CA ALA A 13 3.46 -23.49 4.78
C ALA A 13 3.58 -21.97 4.59
N ALA A 14 4.07 -21.24 5.59
CA ALA A 14 4.27 -19.80 5.47
C ALA A 14 5.36 -19.45 4.43
N ALA A 15 6.47 -20.17 4.42
CA ALA A 15 7.52 -20.00 3.41
C ALA A 15 7.03 -20.38 2.01
N ALA A 16 6.21 -21.42 1.88
CA ALA A 16 5.63 -21.86 0.61
C ALA A 16 4.59 -20.90 0.06
N VAL A 17 3.75 -20.27 0.90
CA VAL A 17 2.77 -19.26 0.49
C VAL A 17 3.48 -17.99 0.03
N CYS A 18 4.52 -17.53 0.74
CA CYS A 18 5.35 -16.41 0.29
C CYS A 18 6.09 -16.74 -1.02
N ALA A 19 6.69 -17.92 -1.13
CA ALA A 19 7.43 -18.34 -2.31
C ALA A 19 6.54 -18.60 -3.53
N ALA A 20 5.37 -19.22 -3.35
CA ALA A 20 4.42 -19.51 -4.42
C ALA A 20 3.74 -18.24 -4.93
N GLY A 21 3.38 -17.30 -4.04
CA GLY A 21 2.83 -16.01 -4.42
C GLY A 21 3.82 -15.18 -5.24
N VAL A 22 5.08 -15.15 -4.82
CA VAL A 22 6.16 -14.45 -5.55
C VAL A 22 6.44 -15.11 -6.89
N SER A 23 6.47 -16.46 -6.96
CA SER A 23 6.80 -17.19 -8.18
C SER A 23 5.70 -17.12 -9.25
N ALA A 24 4.42 -17.16 -8.86
CA ALA A 24 3.30 -17.09 -9.80
C ALA A 24 3.15 -15.67 -10.38
N ALA A 25 3.29 -14.64 -9.54
CA ALA A 25 3.21 -13.26 -9.98
C ALA A 25 4.42 -12.84 -10.84
N ALA A 26 5.64 -13.33 -10.53
CA ALA A 26 6.84 -13.02 -11.32
C ALA A 26 6.81 -13.57 -12.74
N ARG A 27 6.07 -14.66 -13.00
CA ARG A 27 5.96 -15.25 -14.35
C ARG A 27 4.95 -14.54 -15.25
N GLN A 28 3.94 -13.86 -14.72
CA GLN A 28 2.93 -13.14 -15.50
C GLN A 28 3.27 -11.67 -15.79
N VAL A 29 4.20 -11.08 -15.06
CA VAL A 29 4.69 -9.70 -15.26
C VAL A 29 5.90 -9.70 -16.21
N GLY A 30 5.94 -10.62 -17.14
CA GLY A 30 6.99 -10.68 -18.16
C GLY A 30 6.82 -9.59 -19.21
N ALA A 31 7.84 -8.74 -19.34
CA ALA A 31 8.26 -7.99 -20.52
C ALA A 31 7.67 -6.62 -20.84
N GLN A 32 6.90 -5.94 -19.99
CA GLN A 32 6.61 -4.51 -20.18
C GLN A 32 6.83 -3.76 -18.89
N SER A 33 7.88 -2.91 -18.85
CA SER A 33 8.19 -1.85 -17.85
C SER A 33 7.50 -1.96 -16.47
N SER A 34 7.51 -3.13 -15.85
CA SER A 34 6.97 -3.33 -14.52
C SER A 34 8.01 -2.91 -13.48
N PHE A 35 7.65 -1.91 -12.69
CA PHE A 35 8.44 -1.51 -11.53
C PHE A 35 8.18 -2.49 -10.39
N GLY A 36 9.22 -3.04 -9.80
CA GLY A 36 9.11 -3.97 -8.70
C GLY A 36 10.02 -3.59 -7.53
N GLU A 37 9.54 -3.78 -6.32
CA GLU A 37 10.35 -3.69 -5.11
C GLU A 37 10.21 -4.98 -4.33
N PHE A 38 11.32 -5.52 -3.86
CA PHE A 38 11.34 -6.58 -2.87
C PHE A 38 12.20 -6.14 -1.69
N ARG A 39 11.62 -6.16 -0.50
CA ARG A 39 12.32 -5.80 0.73
C ARG A 39 12.07 -6.82 1.83
N ILE A 40 13.04 -6.96 2.70
CA ILE A 40 12.95 -7.71 3.94
C ILE A 40 13.21 -6.78 5.12
N GLU A 41 12.59 -7.06 6.24
CA GLU A 41 12.73 -6.28 7.47
C GLU A 41 12.83 -7.24 8.64
N GLY A 42 13.80 -7.02 9.51
CA GLY A 42 14.00 -7.81 10.71
C GLY A 42 14.33 -6.92 11.90
N GLY A 43 13.95 -7.35 13.09
CA GLY A 43 14.23 -6.57 14.28
C GLY A 43 13.67 -7.16 15.56
N ALA A 44 13.64 -6.31 16.57
CA ALA A 44 13.14 -6.66 17.89
C ALA A 44 12.02 -5.69 18.32
N ALA A 45 11.09 -6.19 19.11
CA ALA A 45 10.02 -5.41 19.70
C ALA A 45 9.81 -5.75 21.15
N SER A 46 9.21 -4.82 21.88
CA SER A 46 8.55 -5.05 23.14
C SER A 46 7.04 -4.98 22.90
N ILE A 47 6.33 -6.06 23.14
CA ILE A 47 4.90 -6.19 22.90
C ILE A 47 4.18 -6.36 24.24
N ARG A 48 3.07 -5.63 24.41
CA ARG A 48 2.14 -5.82 25.51
C ARG A 48 0.73 -5.94 24.95
N GLN A 49 0.06 -7.03 25.23
CA GLN A 49 -1.37 -7.16 24.96
C GLN A 49 -2.17 -6.43 26.04
N THR A 50 -3.35 -5.94 25.71
CA THR A 50 -4.17 -5.14 26.64
C THR A 50 -4.50 -5.88 27.95
N GLU A 51 -4.71 -7.19 27.89
CA GLU A 51 -4.99 -8.03 29.07
C GLU A 51 -3.73 -8.47 29.83
N ALA A 52 -2.57 -8.55 29.15
CA ALA A 52 -1.34 -8.97 29.80
C ALA A 52 -0.68 -7.78 30.50
N ARG A 53 -0.42 -7.90 31.80
CA ARG A 53 0.31 -6.87 32.57
C ARG A 53 1.77 -6.76 32.13
N ASP A 54 2.36 -7.87 31.65
CA ASP A 54 3.77 -7.95 31.33
C ASP A 54 4.05 -7.58 29.88
N ARG A 55 5.13 -6.86 29.67
CA ARG A 55 5.73 -6.64 28.36
C ARG A 55 6.59 -7.83 27.98
N ARG A 56 6.53 -8.25 26.73
CA ARG A 56 7.31 -9.36 26.20
C ARG A 56 8.24 -8.90 25.10
N ALA A 57 9.48 -9.38 25.15
CA ALA A 57 10.40 -9.21 24.04
C ALA A 57 9.97 -10.10 22.87
N ALA A 58 9.98 -9.57 21.66
CA ALA A 58 9.60 -10.28 20.45
C ALA A 58 10.62 -10.09 19.34
N GLY A 59 10.86 -11.13 18.57
CA GLY A 59 11.50 -11.06 17.28
C GLY A 59 10.49 -10.76 16.18
N LEU A 60 10.86 -9.89 15.25
CA LEU A 60 10.06 -9.51 14.08
C LEU A 60 10.80 -9.88 12.81
N LEU A 61 10.09 -10.44 11.83
CA LEU A 61 10.59 -10.65 10.48
C LEU A 61 9.46 -10.38 9.50
N SER A 62 9.71 -9.58 8.48
CA SER A 62 8.73 -9.37 7.42
C SER A 62 9.38 -9.33 6.05
N ALA A 63 8.57 -9.60 5.02
CA ALA A 63 8.92 -9.43 3.63
C ALA A 63 7.79 -8.70 2.92
N LEU A 64 8.13 -7.84 1.98
CA LEU A 64 7.20 -7.14 1.10
C LEU A 64 7.69 -7.25 -0.32
N TRP A 65 6.78 -7.60 -1.20
CA TRP A 65 6.94 -7.48 -2.63
C TRP A 65 5.82 -6.60 -3.18
N ARG A 66 6.16 -5.66 -4.03
CA ARG A 66 5.21 -4.85 -4.78
C ARG A 66 5.67 -4.68 -6.21
N ALA A 67 4.73 -4.65 -7.12
CA ALA A 67 4.95 -4.36 -8.53
C ALA A 67 3.78 -3.54 -9.06
N ALA A 68 4.04 -2.68 -10.02
CA ALA A 68 3.00 -1.90 -10.66
C ALA A 68 3.32 -1.66 -12.13
N ASP A 69 2.27 -1.53 -12.93
CA ASP A 69 2.30 -1.01 -14.28
C ASP A 69 1.24 0.10 -14.43
N GLU A 70 0.92 0.48 -15.65
CA GLU A 70 -0.03 1.56 -15.93
C GLU A 70 -1.47 1.26 -15.47
N ARG A 71 -1.86 -0.02 -15.44
CA ARG A 71 -3.23 -0.46 -15.14
C ARG A 71 -3.36 -1.26 -13.88
N PHE A 72 -2.31 -1.94 -13.46
CA PHE A 72 -2.32 -2.83 -12.31
C PHE A 72 -1.26 -2.45 -11.29
N ALA A 73 -1.59 -2.62 -10.04
CA ALA A 73 -0.61 -2.62 -8.95
C ALA A 73 -0.87 -3.82 -8.06
N VAL A 74 0.17 -4.55 -7.76
CA VAL A 74 0.12 -5.76 -6.92
C VAL A 74 1.00 -5.53 -5.71
N LEU A 75 0.54 -5.97 -4.57
CA LEU A 75 1.30 -5.99 -3.33
C LEU A 75 1.13 -7.36 -2.67
N ALA A 76 2.21 -7.96 -2.25
CA ALA A 76 2.21 -9.13 -1.38
C ALA A 76 3.14 -8.86 -0.20
N SER A 77 2.70 -9.15 1.00
CA SER A 77 3.53 -9.05 2.19
C SER A 77 3.29 -10.22 3.13
N GLY A 78 4.34 -10.58 3.86
CA GLY A 78 4.29 -11.56 4.93
C GLY A 78 5.03 -11.04 6.15
N ALA A 79 4.53 -11.35 7.33
CA ALA A 79 5.17 -10.99 8.60
C ALA A 79 5.11 -12.15 9.58
N PHE A 80 6.16 -12.30 10.36
CA PHE A 80 6.28 -13.26 11.44
C PHE A 80 6.69 -12.54 12.72
N THR A 81 5.98 -12.82 13.79
CA THR A 81 6.26 -12.30 15.14
C THR A 81 6.40 -13.48 16.10
N TYR A 82 7.44 -13.46 16.90
CA TYR A 82 7.69 -14.47 17.91
C TYR A 82 8.08 -13.83 19.24
N ALA A 83 7.32 -14.10 20.27
CA ALA A 83 7.56 -13.64 21.64
C ALA A 83 7.50 -14.82 22.63
N GLY A 84 8.34 -15.82 22.43
CA GLY A 84 8.37 -17.04 23.22
C GLY A 84 7.08 -17.84 23.11
N ASP A 85 6.65 -18.41 24.24
CA ASP A 85 5.43 -19.24 24.30
C ASP A 85 4.13 -18.42 24.31
N SER A 86 4.23 -17.12 24.44
CA SER A 86 3.05 -16.25 24.64
C SER A 86 2.46 -15.69 23.35
N VAL A 87 3.29 -15.45 22.33
CA VAL A 87 2.85 -14.91 21.05
C VAL A 87 3.65 -15.53 19.92
N THR A 88 2.94 -16.18 19.03
CA THR A 88 3.47 -16.56 17.72
C THR A 88 2.44 -16.16 16.69
N ALA A 89 2.80 -15.30 15.75
CA ALA A 89 1.89 -14.84 14.71
C ALA A 89 2.58 -14.89 13.34
N VAL A 90 1.85 -15.37 12.35
CA VAL A 90 2.19 -15.33 10.93
C VAL A 90 1.07 -14.60 10.22
N GLN A 91 1.40 -13.60 9.43
CA GLN A 91 0.43 -12.83 8.67
C GLN A 91 0.85 -12.76 7.21
N GLY A 92 -0.12 -12.78 6.31
CA GLY A 92 0.10 -12.54 4.90
C GLY A 92 -0.99 -11.64 4.33
N ILE A 93 -0.62 -10.73 3.44
CA ILE A 93 -1.54 -9.83 2.75
C ILE A 93 -1.20 -9.85 1.28
N GLY A 94 -2.22 -10.04 0.44
CA GLY A 94 -2.16 -9.82 -0.99
C GLY A 94 -3.15 -8.72 -1.37
N ALA A 95 -2.74 -7.78 -2.20
CA ALA A 95 -3.61 -6.72 -2.70
C ALA A 95 -3.38 -6.52 -4.20
N LEU A 96 -4.47 -6.26 -4.91
CA LEU A 96 -4.49 -5.90 -6.31
C LEU A 96 -5.25 -4.60 -6.47
N ALA A 97 -4.68 -3.64 -7.17
CA ALA A 97 -5.37 -2.47 -7.63
C ALA A 97 -5.44 -2.49 -9.16
N TRP A 98 -6.60 -2.16 -9.70
CA TRP A 98 -6.85 -2.13 -11.13
C TRP A 98 -7.52 -0.82 -11.55
N ARG A 99 -7.10 -0.30 -12.68
CA ARG A 99 -7.65 0.89 -13.30
C ARG A 99 -8.21 0.50 -14.67
N PRO A 100 -9.51 0.75 -14.96
CA PRO A 100 -10.15 0.34 -16.23
C PRO A 100 -9.45 0.94 -17.45
N SER A 101 -8.97 2.17 -17.32
CA SER A 101 -8.15 2.84 -18.32
C SER A 101 -7.13 3.74 -17.63
N THR A 102 -6.03 4.03 -18.30
CA THR A 102 -4.96 4.90 -17.78
C THR A 102 -5.43 6.36 -17.57
N VAL A 103 -6.49 6.78 -18.27
CA VAL A 103 -7.11 8.11 -18.13
C VAL A 103 -8.20 8.14 -17.06
N SER A 104 -8.68 6.98 -16.60
CA SER A 104 -9.78 6.92 -15.64
C SER A 104 -9.36 7.47 -14.28
N ALA A 105 -10.16 8.39 -13.74
CA ALA A 105 -10.05 8.81 -12.35
C ALA A 105 -10.53 7.71 -11.38
N TRP A 106 -11.25 6.70 -11.88
CA TRP A 106 -11.74 5.59 -11.09
C TRP A 106 -10.73 4.45 -11.04
N ARG A 107 -10.58 3.88 -9.86
CA ARG A 107 -9.72 2.75 -9.58
C ARG A 107 -10.41 1.78 -8.65
N THR A 108 -10.42 0.51 -9.02
CA THR A 108 -10.88 -0.58 -8.15
C THR A 108 -9.67 -1.19 -7.45
N GLU A 109 -9.76 -1.31 -6.13
CA GLU A 109 -8.78 -2.00 -5.32
C GLU A 109 -9.44 -3.19 -4.65
N GLY A 110 -8.77 -4.31 -4.63
CA GLY A 110 -9.21 -5.50 -3.91
C GLY A 110 -8.02 -6.17 -3.24
N GLY A 111 -8.28 -6.90 -2.18
CA GLY A 111 -7.22 -7.62 -1.51
C GLY A 111 -7.75 -8.75 -0.66
N ILE A 112 -6.82 -9.65 -0.36
CA ILE A 112 -7.00 -10.76 0.56
C ILE A 112 -5.93 -10.66 1.65
N ALA A 113 -6.27 -11.07 2.86
CA ALA A 113 -5.33 -11.20 3.95
C ALA A 113 -5.60 -12.51 4.69
N GLY A 114 -4.54 -13.14 5.16
CA GLY A 114 -4.61 -14.32 6.01
C GLY A 114 -3.61 -14.20 7.15
N ALA A 115 -3.96 -14.72 8.31
CA ALA A 115 -3.06 -14.82 9.45
C ALA A 115 -3.27 -16.13 10.18
N GLY A 116 -2.17 -16.70 10.68
CA GLY A 116 -2.17 -17.71 11.71
C GLY A 116 -1.64 -17.12 13.00
N PHE A 117 -2.21 -17.44 14.11
CA PHE A 117 -1.78 -16.90 15.40
C PHE A 117 -1.84 -17.95 16.51
N GLY A 118 -0.93 -17.80 17.47
CA GLY A 118 -1.00 -18.43 18.77
C GLY A 118 -0.78 -17.34 19.81
N VAL A 119 -1.82 -16.94 20.50
CA VAL A 119 -1.79 -15.85 21.47
C VAL A 119 -2.38 -16.36 22.78
N TYR A 120 -1.68 -16.15 23.89
CA TYR A 120 -2.08 -16.71 25.18
C TYR A 120 -3.55 -16.40 25.56
N SER A 121 -3.98 -15.15 25.35
CA SER A 121 -5.35 -14.71 25.69
C SER A 121 -6.40 -15.10 24.65
N LEU A 122 -6.00 -15.35 23.40
CA LEU A 122 -6.90 -15.63 22.27
C LEU A 122 -6.92 -17.11 21.84
N GLY A 123 -6.00 -17.95 22.37
CA GLY A 123 -5.81 -19.32 21.91
C GLY A 123 -5.06 -19.41 20.59
N ARG A 124 -5.23 -20.53 19.88
CA ARG A 124 -4.63 -20.77 18.57
C ARG A 124 -5.69 -20.69 17.49
N GLY A 125 -5.30 -20.16 16.34
CA GLY A 125 -6.26 -20.06 15.25
C GLY A 125 -5.68 -19.41 14.01
N GLY A 126 -6.57 -19.07 13.10
CA GLY A 126 -6.25 -18.31 11.91
C GLY A 126 -7.43 -17.50 11.44
N ASN A 127 -7.17 -16.56 10.59
CA ASN A 127 -8.20 -15.79 9.92
C ASN A 127 -7.94 -15.68 8.42
N PHE A 128 -9.00 -15.37 7.73
CA PHE A 128 -8.99 -14.97 6.33
C PHE A 128 -9.92 -13.80 6.16
N SER A 129 -9.48 -12.79 5.43
CA SER A 129 -10.30 -11.63 5.10
C SER A 129 -10.10 -11.19 3.65
N SER A 130 -11.10 -10.51 3.12
CA SER A 130 -11.05 -9.87 1.80
C SER A 130 -11.66 -8.48 1.87
N TYR A 131 -11.25 -7.62 0.95
CA TYR A 131 -11.85 -6.31 0.77
C TYR A 131 -11.94 -5.93 -0.70
N VAL A 132 -12.89 -5.06 -1.01
CA VAL A 132 -13.00 -4.36 -2.30
C VAL A 132 -13.25 -2.89 -2.01
N ARG A 133 -12.61 -2.02 -2.75
CA ARG A 133 -12.71 -0.58 -2.58
C ARG A 133 -12.75 0.10 -3.94
N GLN A 134 -13.66 1.03 -4.11
CA GLN A 134 -13.70 1.96 -5.24
C GLN A 134 -13.06 3.27 -4.81
N ARG A 135 -12.07 3.72 -5.56
CA ARG A 135 -11.34 4.97 -5.32
C ARG A 135 -11.52 5.90 -6.50
N PHE A 136 -11.79 7.16 -6.19
CA PHE A 136 -11.82 8.25 -7.15
C PHE A 136 -10.60 9.14 -6.93
N GLU A 137 -9.73 9.22 -7.92
CA GLU A 137 -8.50 9.99 -7.87
C GLU A 137 -8.78 11.46 -8.18
N LEU A 138 -8.24 12.35 -7.36
CA LEU A 138 -8.29 13.80 -7.49
C LEU A 138 -6.90 14.34 -7.78
N ARG A 139 -6.78 15.58 -8.21
CA ARG A 139 -5.48 16.22 -8.54
C ARG A 139 -4.44 16.12 -7.39
N ARG A 140 -4.87 16.26 -6.14
CA ARG A 140 -3.99 16.22 -4.96
C ARG A 140 -4.42 15.19 -3.92
N GLY A 141 -5.14 14.18 -4.33
CA GLY A 141 -5.62 13.20 -3.38
C GLY A 141 -6.59 12.20 -3.99
N SER A 142 -7.36 11.55 -3.15
CA SER A 142 -8.41 10.62 -3.57
C SER A 142 -9.47 10.47 -2.49
N VAL A 143 -10.65 10.04 -2.88
CA VAL A 143 -11.70 9.59 -1.97
C VAL A 143 -12.05 8.14 -2.30
N TRP A 144 -12.53 7.40 -1.33
CA TRP A 144 -12.92 6.00 -1.55
C TRP A 144 -14.11 5.58 -0.72
N LEU A 145 -14.76 4.53 -1.20
CA LEU A 145 -15.76 3.75 -0.51
C LEU A 145 -15.43 2.27 -0.71
N GLY A 146 -15.56 1.46 0.34
CA GLY A 146 -15.21 0.05 0.28
C GLY A 146 -16.02 -0.81 1.22
N GLY A 147 -15.87 -2.12 1.02
CA GLY A 147 -16.42 -3.15 1.88
C GLY A 147 -15.39 -4.24 2.15
N SER A 148 -15.52 -4.89 3.28
CA SER A 148 -14.65 -5.98 3.71
C SER A 148 -15.44 -7.09 4.39
N ALA A 149 -14.92 -8.31 4.33
CA ALA A 149 -15.43 -9.46 5.06
C ALA A 149 -14.27 -10.29 5.58
N GLY A 150 -14.42 -10.85 6.77
CA GLY A 150 -13.43 -11.72 7.38
C GLY A 150 -14.06 -12.88 8.14
N ARG A 151 -13.32 -13.97 8.24
CA ARG A 151 -13.67 -15.14 9.05
C ARG A 151 -12.48 -15.53 9.91
N THR A 152 -12.71 -15.71 11.19
CA THR A 152 -11.71 -16.18 12.15
C THR A 152 -12.11 -17.54 12.65
N LEU A 153 -11.16 -18.48 12.61
CA LEU A 153 -11.26 -19.81 13.21
C LEU A 153 -10.32 -19.82 14.42
N ARG A 154 -10.85 -20.12 15.58
CA ARG A 154 -10.11 -20.13 16.83
C ARG A 154 -10.54 -21.29 17.67
N ASP A 155 -9.63 -22.25 17.89
CA ASP A 155 -9.95 -23.54 18.47
C ASP A 155 -11.13 -24.15 17.70
N ASP A 156 -12.28 -24.42 18.35
CA ASP A 156 -13.49 -24.95 17.71
C ASP A 156 -14.55 -23.86 17.39
N ILE A 157 -14.20 -22.57 17.55
CA ILE A 157 -15.12 -21.45 17.35
C ILE A 157 -14.84 -20.75 16.03
N SER A 158 -15.89 -20.54 15.24
CA SER A 158 -15.85 -19.72 14.03
C SER A 158 -16.58 -18.40 14.27
N SER A 159 -15.92 -17.31 13.96
CA SER A 159 -16.52 -15.97 13.99
C SER A 159 -16.37 -15.27 12.64
N HIS A 160 -17.24 -14.28 12.37
CA HIS A 160 -17.19 -13.48 11.15
C HIS A 160 -17.30 -12.01 11.44
N ALA A 161 -16.70 -11.24 10.55
CA ALA A 161 -16.81 -9.80 10.57
C ALA A 161 -17.07 -9.29 9.14
N THR A 162 -17.88 -8.24 9.05
CA THR A 162 -18.10 -7.48 7.82
C THR A 162 -17.88 -6.00 8.11
N GLY A 163 -17.40 -5.26 7.13
CA GLY A 163 -17.13 -3.84 7.30
C GLY A 163 -17.46 -3.04 6.05
N LEU A 164 -17.84 -1.79 6.28
CA LEU A 164 -17.91 -0.74 5.26
C LEU A 164 -16.92 0.34 5.65
N ASP A 165 -16.16 0.85 4.69
CA ASP A 165 -15.23 1.94 4.93
C ASP A 165 -15.34 3.03 3.87
N ALA A 166 -15.10 4.27 4.29
CA ALA A 166 -14.98 5.43 3.42
C ALA A 166 -13.85 6.31 3.91
N GLY A 167 -13.25 7.08 3.01
CA GLY A 167 -12.20 7.99 3.43
C GLY A 167 -11.70 8.90 2.33
N ALA A 168 -10.74 9.72 2.72
CA ALA A 168 -10.07 10.68 1.86
C ALA A 168 -8.57 10.68 2.14
N LEU A 169 -7.81 11.01 1.12
CA LEU A 169 -6.38 11.19 1.14
C LEU A 169 -6.03 12.49 0.42
N VAL A 170 -5.13 13.26 0.99
CA VAL A 170 -4.63 14.53 0.42
C VAL A 170 -3.12 14.52 0.43
N ARG A 171 -2.50 14.98 -0.66
CA ARG A 171 -1.04 15.10 -0.82
C ARG A 171 -0.64 16.55 -1.02
N SER A 172 0.42 16.95 -0.33
CA SER A 172 1.01 18.29 -0.47
C SER A 172 2.53 18.24 -0.24
N GLY A 173 3.30 18.28 -1.32
CA GLY A 173 4.76 18.15 -1.25
C GLY A 173 5.18 16.81 -0.61
N ALA A 174 5.91 16.91 0.50
CA ALA A 174 6.39 15.75 1.26
C ALA A 174 5.35 15.16 2.21
N PHE A 175 4.18 15.77 2.35
CA PHE A 175 3.12 15.36 3.27
C PHE A 175 1.99 14.63 2.56
N GLU A 176 1.50 13.57 3.18
CA GLU A 176 0.26 12.88 2.86
C GLU A 176 -0.60 12.79 4.12
N GLY A 177 -1.82 13.33 4.06
CA GLY A 177 -2.83 13.21 5.11
C GLY A 177 -3.94 12.25 4.69
N ARG A 178 -4.37 11.39 5.58
CA ARG A 178 -5.45 10.44 5.36
C ARG A 178 -6.44 10.51 6.50
N ALA A 179 -7.74 10.52 6.17
CA ALA A 179 -8.82 10.32 7.13
C ALA A 179 -9.75 9.22 6.62
N SER A 180 -10.18 8.34 7.50
CA SER A 180 -11.13 7.28 7.15
C SER A 180 -12.09 6.98 8.29
N PHE A 181 -13.29 6.58 7.92
CA PHE A 181 -14.32 6.04 8.80
C PHE A 181 -14.60 4.61 8.36
N ALA A 182 -14.74 3.71 9.33
CA ALA A 182 -15.18 2.34 9.07
C ALA A 182 -16.24 1.93 10.06
N ARG A 183 -17.26 1.23 9.58
CA ARG A 183 -18.22 0.52 10.41
C ARG A 183 -18.00 -0.98 10.25
N VAL A 184 -17.76 -1.66 11.36
CA VAL A 184 -17.50 -3.09 11.40
C VAL A 184 -18.54 -3.77 12.27
N ARG A 185 -19.15 -4.83 11.74
CA ARG A 185 -19.99 -5.77 12.47
C ARG A 185 -19.25 -7.08 12.66
N SER A 186 -19.16 -7.59 13.87
CA SER A 186 -18.44 -8.84 14.16
C SER A 186 -19.19 -9.71 15.14
N SER A 187 -19.03 -11.02 15.03
CA SER A 187 -19.46 -12.04 15.99
C SER A 187 -18.30 -12.54 16.88
N ASP A 188 -17.09 -11.96 16.79
CA ASP A 188 -15.93 -12.40 17.58
C ASP A 188 -15.90 -11.79 18.98
N ARG A 189 -16.68 -12.36 19.88
CA ARG A 189 -16.76 -11.93 21.27
C ARG A 189 -15.40 -11.95 21.99
N LYS A 190 -14.62 -13.04 21.83
CA LYS A 190 -13.32 -13.17 22.49
C LYS A 190 -12.32 -12.08 22.08
N LEU A 191 -12.36 -11.65 20.82
CA LEU A 191 -11.49 -10.58 20.34
C LEU A 191 -11.79 -9.26 21.05
N PHE A 192 -13.06 -8.95 21.28
CA PHE A 192 -13.46 -7.72 21.95
C PHE A 192 -13.19 -7.77 23.46
N GLU A 193 -13.44 -8.91 24.10
CA GLU A 193 -13.09 -9.12 25.50
C GLU A 193 -11.57 -8.98 25.71
N ALA A 194 -10.76 -9.57 24.81
CA ALA A 194 -9.31 -9.42 24.82
C ALA A 194 -8.83 -7.98 24.54
N ALA A 195 -9.63 -7.17 23.89
CA ALA A 195 -9.41 -5.74 23.71
C ALA A 195 -9.88 -4.89 24.91
N GLY A 196 -10.43 -5.53 25.95
CA GLY A 196 -10.99 -4.85 27.11
C GLY A 196 -12.33 -4.18 26.84
N ILE A 197 -13.07 -4.60 25.81
CA ILE A 197 -14.41 -4.10 25.48
C ILE A 197 -15.43 -4.97 26.21
N LEU A 198 -16.20 -4.36 27.11
CA LEU A 198 -17.30 -5.03 27.80
C LEU A 198 -18.52 -5.10 26.85
N LEU A 199 -18.98 -6.31 26.62
CA LEU A 199 -20.10 -6.59 25.72
C LEU A 199 -21.33 -7.09 26.47
N PRO A 200 -22.56 -6.75 26.03
CA PRO A 200 -23.76 -7.33 26.58
C PRO A 200 -23.76 -8.86 26.44
N GLY A 201 -24.20 -9.57 27.46
CA GLY A 201 -24.10 -11.02 27.54
C GLY A 201 -24.92 -11.81 26.51
N ASP A 202 -25.98 -11.19 26.01
CA ASP A 202 -26.97 -11.76 25.09
C ASP A 202 -26.73 -11.42 23.60
N ALA A 203 -25.81 -10.49 23.32
CA ALA A 203 -25.56 -10.09 21.95
C ALA A 203 -24.74 -11.14 21.16
N THR A 204 -25.21 -11.48 19.97
CA THR A 204 -24.54 -12.40 19.04
C THR A 204 -23.62 -11.66 18.06
N THR A 205 -23.83 -10.39 17.86
CA THR A 205 -23.04 -9.52 16.97
C THR A 205 -22.83 -8.15 17.60
N TYR A 206 -21.72 -7.52 17.25
CA TYR A 206 -21.28 -6.23 17.79
C TYR A 206 -20.95 -5.28 16.65
N ASP A 207 -21.43 -4.05 16.74
CA ASP A 207 -21.13 -3.00 15.77
C ASP A 207 -20.10 -2.03 16.37
N LEU A 208 -19.06 -1.73 15.61
CA LEU A 208 -18.01 -0.78 15.94
C LEU A 208 -17.91 0.29 14.87
N ASP A 209 -17.77 1.52 15.30
CA ASP A 209 -17.46 2.66 14.42
C ASP A 209 -16.01 3.09 14.71
N ASP A 210 -15.16 3.07 13.68
CA ASP A 210 -13.75 3.43 13.74
C ASP A 210 -13.48 4.70 12.93
N VAL A 211 -12.81 5.67 13.53
CA VAL A 211 -12.24 6.82 12.83
C VAL A 211 -10.72 6.73 12.90
N VAL A 212 -10.06 6.86 11.77
CA VAL A 212 -8.60 6.86 11.70
C VAL A 212 -8.15 8.12 10.97
N VAL A 213 -7.20 8.85 11.58
CA VAL A 213 -6.48 9.95 10.94
C VAL A 213 -5.00 9.58 10.92
N ALA A 214 -4.38 9.67 9.76
CA ALA A 214 -2.97 9.38 9.60
C ALA A 214 -2.26 10.50 8.84
N LEU A 215 -1.01 10.75 9.23
CA LEU A 215 -0.09 11.66 8.58
C LEU A 215 1.15 10.90 8.19
N HIS A 216 1.57 11.09 6.96
CA HIS A 216 2.82 10.56 6.42
C HIS A 216 3.67 11.72 5.92
N TYR A 217 4.94 11.70 6.25
CA TYR A 217 5.93 12.65 5.77
C TYR A 217 7.13 11.88 5.23
N ALA A 218 7.53 12.19 4.00
CA ALA A 218 8.71 11.59 3.40
C ALA A 218 9.55 12.67 2.69
N ARG A 219 10.78 12.87 3.15
CA ARG A 219 11.72 13.79 2.52
C ARG A 219 13.15 13.30 2.69
N ALA A 220 13.89 13.26 1.59
CA ALA A 220 15.28 12.79 1.53
C ALA A 220 15.42 11.39 2.15
N ARG A 221 16.06 11.29 3.30
CA ARG A 221 16.34 10.02 4.01
C ARG A 221 15.41 9.76 5.20
N VAL A 222 14.44 10.62 5.43
CA VAL A 222 13.54 10.55 6.59
C VAL A 222 12.13 10.28 6.16
N THR A 223 11.52 9.28 6.78
CA THR A 223 10.08 9.00 6.69
C THR A 223 9.48 8.99 8.08
N LEU A 224 8.38 9.69 8.27
CA LEU A 224 7.64 9.73 9.53
C LEU A 224 6.19 9.34 9.26
N ASP A 225 5.64 8.47 10.08
CA ASP A 225 4.24 8.09 10.08
C ASP A 225 3.65 8.34 11.46
N LEU A 226 2.46 8.90 11.49
CA LEU A 226 1.68 9.08 12.70
C LEU A 226 0.23 8.70 12.39
N SER A 227 -0.36 7.85 13.19
CA SER A 227 -1.76 7.49 13.08
C SER A 227 -2.46 7.57 14.41
N ASN A 228 -3.66 8.10 14.38
CA ASN A 228 -4.58 8.19 15.48
C ASN A 228 -5.85 7.44 15.12
N SER A 229 -6.29 6.57 15.99
CA SER A 229 -7.51 5.77 15.82
C SER A 229 -8.43 5.97 17.01
N TRP A 230 -9.69 6.22 16.71
CA TRP A 230 -10.75 6.27 17.69
C TRP A 230 -11.83 5.28 17.33
N ARG A 231 -12.26 4.49 18.31
CA ARG A 231 -13.29 3.46 18.17
C ARG A 231 -14.41 3.69 19.16
N GLU A 232 -15.64 3.57 18.69
CA GLU A 232 -16.84 3.57 19.51
C GLU A 232 -17.66 2.31 19.23
N GLY A 233 -18.08 1.63 20.30
CA GLY A 233 -18.95 0.45 20.21
C GLY A 233 -20.39 0.87 20.45
N ARG A 234 -21.29 0.66 19.47
CA ARG A 234 -22.70 1.06 19.61
C ARG A 234 -23.49 0.28 20.67
N ARG A 235 -23.02 -0.89 21.03
CA ARG A 235 -23.63 -1.75 22.07
C ARG A 235 -22.65 -2.06 23.20
N ALA A 236 -21.52 -1.39 23.26
CA ALA A 236 -20.56 -1.55 24.35
C ALA A 236 -20.95 -0.69 25.53
N THR A 237 -20.75 -1.19 26.73
CA THR A 237 -21.00 -0.46 27.98
C THR A 237 -19.85 0.48 28.34
N GLN A 238 -18.79 0.49 27.57
CA GLN A 238 -17.58 1.30 27.79
C GLN A 238 -17.48 2.50 26.85
N ALA A 239 -16.86 3.56 27.36
CA ALA A 239 -16.44 4.72 26.56
C ALA A 239 -15.50 4.32 25.43
N GLY A 240 -15.44 5.15 24.39
CA GLY A 240 -14.66 4.93 23.19
C GLY A 240 -13.18 4.64 23.47
N GLN A 241 -12.57 3.84 22.61
CA GLN A 241 -11.15 3.50 22.68
C GLN A 241 -10.32 4.42 21.80
N PHE A 242 -9.16 4.78 22.29
CA PHE A 242 -8.20 5.62 21.59
C PHE A 242 -6.87 4.88 21.43
N ALA A 243 -6.26 5.03 20.26
CA ALA A 243 -4.94 4.52 19.99
C ALA A 243 -4.12 5.52 19.18
N LEU A 244 -2.87 5.68 19.58
CA LEU A 244 -1.86 6.46 18.89
C LEU A 244 -0.71 5.54 18.51
N TYR A 245 -0.28 5.57 17.25
CA TYR A 245 0.87 4.84 16.75
C TYR A 245 1.71 5.75 15.88
N GLY A 246 3.02 5.68 16.04
CA GLY A 246 3.97 6.43 15.23
C GLY A 246 5.17 5.59 14.83
N SER A 247 5.76 5.92 13.69
CA SER A 247 7.04 5.38 13.25
C SER A 247 7.93 6.46 12.65
N ALA A 248 9.24 6.26 12.78
CA ALA A 248 10.27 7.06 12.16
C ALA A 248 11.28 6.14 11.49
N GLU A 249 11.59 6.40 10.23
CA GLU A 249 12.58 5.65 9.45
C GLU A 249 13.67 6.58 8.95
N TYR A 250 14.92 6.12 9.04
CA TYR A 250 16.07 6.80 8.49
C TYR A 250 16.83 5.90 7.52
N GLY A 251 16.97 6.36 6.28
CA GLY A 251 17.72 5.68 5.21
C GLY A 251 19.21 5.99 5.30
N PHE A 252 20.04 5.01 5.62
CA PHE A 252 21.48 5.14 5.56
C PHE A 252 21.98 5.12 4.11
N THR A 253 21.37 4.25 3.31
CA THR A 253 21.61 4.10 1.88
C THR A 253 20.26 3.90 1.17
N PRO A 254 20.18 3.93 -0.16
CA PRO A 254 18.94 3.57 -0.88
C PRO A 254 18.44 2.14 -0.59
N ARG A 255 19.29 1.27 -0.06
CA ARG A 255 18.96 -0.14 0.21
C ARG A 255 18.84 -0.49 1.68
N VAL A 256 19.33 0.35 2.57
CA VAL A 256 19.38 0.05 4.01
C VAL A 256 18.79 1.19 4.79
N SER A 257 17.80 0.89 5.62
CA SER A 257 17.21 1.83 6.57
C SER A 257 16.98 1.18 7.93
N MET A 258 16.82 2.02 8.93
CA MET A 258 16.39 1.65 10.27
C MET A 258 15.08 2.35 10.59
N ALA A 259 14.14 1.62 11.16
CA ALA A 259 12.89 2.17 11.63
C ALA A 259 12.71 1.93 13.12
N LEU A 260 12.16 2.95 13.78
CA LEU A 260 11.67 2.90 15.16
C LEU A 260 10.18 3.12 15.14
N SER A 261 9.43 2.33 15.88
CA SER A 261 7.98 2.50 15.98
C SER A 261 7.51 2.30 17.41
N ALA A 262 6.48 3.04 17.79
CA ALA A 262 5.86 2.91 19.10
C ALA A 262 4.38 3.28 19.04
N GLY A 263 3.58 2.65 19.90
CA GLY A 263 2.19 3.02 20.06
C GLY A 263 1.28 1.86 20.42
N ARG A 264 -0.01 2.14 20.33
CA ARG A 264 -1.10 1.19 20.49
C ARG A 264 -1.81 0.99 19.15
N LEU A 265 -2.09 -0.27 18.83
CA LEU A 265 -2.92 -0.68 17.69
C LEU A 265 -4.18 -1.31 18.26
N LEU A 266 -5.35 -0.80 17.86
CA LEU A 266 -6.63 -1.39 18.24
C LEU A 266 -6.84 -2.74 17.56
N ALA A 267 -7.58 -3.62 18.22
CA ALA A 267 -7.96 -4.90 17.65
C ALA A 267 -8.65 -4.72 16.28
N ASP A 268 -8.24 -5.49 15.28
CA ASP A 268 -8.90 -5.51 13.96
C ASP A 268 -9.81 -6.73 13.88
N ALA A 269 -11.12 -6.50 14.01
CA ALA A 269 -12.09 -7.57 14.02
C ALA A 269 -12.25 -8.27 12.66
N VAL A 270 -11.97 -7.58 11.55
CA VAL A 270 -12.03 -8.17 10.21
C VAL A 270 -10.85 -9.09 9.98
N ARG A 271 -9.66 -8.69 10.46
CA ARG A 271 -8.42 -9.47 10.31
C ARG A 271 -8.12 -10.36 11.51
N GLY A 272 -8.92 -10.31 12.58
CA GLY A 272 -8.71 -11.11 13.79
C GLY A 272 -7.42 -10.76 14.55
N VAL A 273 -6.92 -9.53 14.41
CA VAL A 273 -5.71 -9.06 15.07
C VAL A 273 -6.06 -8.49 16.44
N PRO A 274 -5.37 -8.90 17.55
CA PRO A 274 -5.64 -8.38 18.88
C PRO A 274 -5.17 -6.94 19.08
N ASP A 275 -5.70 -6.30 20.13
CA ASP A 275 -5.19 -5.01 20.62
C ASP A 275 -3.80 -5.18 21.24
N VAL A 276 -2.85 -4.37 20.78
CA VAL A 276 -1.47 -4.46 21.25
C VAL A 276 -0.82 -3.10 21.42
N GLN A 277 0.01 -2.97 22.45
CA GLN A 277 1.00 -1.92 22.58
C GLN A 277 2.35 -2.45 22.09
N VAL A 278 3.03 -1.71 21.25
CA VAL A 278 4.31 -2.10 20.65
C VAL A 278 5.33 -0.97 20.76
N VAL A 279 6.57 -1.35 21.00
CA VAL A 279 7.76 -0.53 20.75
C VAL A 279 8.72 -1.42 19.97
N ALA A 280 9.14 -1.01 18.79
CA ALA A 280 9.97 -1.85 17.93
C ALA A 280 11.11 -1.03 17.31
N ALA A 281 12.22 -1.74 17.06
CA ALA A 281 13.34 -1.28 16.26
C ALA A 281 13.63 -2.33 15.18
N THR A 282 13.68 -1.91 13.92
CA THR A 282 13.87 -2.81 12.79
C THR A 282 14.92 -2.26 11.83
N ILE A 283 15.59 -3.17 11.14
CA ILE A 283 16.47 -2.89 10.00
C ILE A 283 15.77 -3.41 8.75
N ARG A 284 15.71 -2.58 7.73
CA ARG A 284 15.10 -2.86 6.45
C ARG A 284 16.16 -2.95 5.37
N LEU A 285 16.08 -4.00 4.56
CA LEU A 285 16.95 -4.23 3.40
C LEU A 285 16.07 -4.29 2.14
N VAL A 286 16.38 -3.44 1.17
CA VAL A 286 15.74 -3.44 -0.16
C VAL A 286 16.62 -4.27 -1.08
N LEU A 287 16.16 -5.47 -1.43
CA LEU A 287 16.89 -6.41 -2.29
C LEU A 287 16.69 -6.09 -3.77
N LEU A 288 15.46 -5.75 -4.16
CA LEU A 288 15.11 -5.20 -5.46
C LEU A 288 14.54 -3.80 -5.21
N PRO A 289 15.29 -2.74 -5.50
CA PRO A 289 14.81 -1.39 -5.28
C PRO A 289 13.66 -1.09 -6.26
N TRP A 290 12.68 -0.34 -5.76
CA TRP A 290 11.71 0.30 -6.63
C TRP A 290 12.48 1.25 -7.55
N HIS A 291 12.55 0.93 -8.81
CA HIS A 291 13.09 1.86 -9.79
C HIS A 291 12.00 2.91 -10.04
N ASP A 292 12.11 4.05 -9.37
CA ASP A 292 11.48 5.24 -9.87
C ASP A 292 12.07 5.45 -11.26
N ALA A 293 11.24 5.49 -12.28
CA ALA A 293 11.67 5.75 -13.66
C ALA A 293 12.41 7.10 -13.82
N ASP A 294 12.50 7.85 -12.74
CA ASP A 294 13.12 9.17 -12.66
C ASP A 294 14.66 9.15 -12.54
N ASP A 295 15.29 8.03 -12.16
CA ASP A 295 16.72 8.02 -11.81
C ASP A 295 17.66 7.75 -13.00
N GLY A 296 17.18 7.75 -14.22
CA GLY A 296 18.03 7.47 -15.38
C GLY A 296 18.05 8.61 -16.42
N GLU A 297 19.13 8.68 -17.14
CA GLU A 297 19.53 9.66 -18.18
C GLU A 297 18.42 10.11 -19.15
N ALA A 298 17.37 9.31 -19.39
CA ALA A 298 16.30 9.65 -20.31
C ALA A 298 15.38 10.80 -19.84
N SER A 299 15.31 11.11 -18.53
CA SER A 299 14.58 12.28 -18.03
C SER A 299 15.22 13.60 -18.45
N THR A 300 16.53 13.62 -18.62
CA THR A 300 17.28 14.79 -19.10
C THR A 300 17.19 14.98 -20.62
N LEU A 301 16.76 13.95 -21.33
CA LEU A 301 16.72 13.94 -22.80
C LEU A 301 15.40 14.46 -23.39
N ALA A 302 14.30 14.44 -22.62
CA ALA A 302 12.98 14.83 -23.10
C ALA A 302 12.59 16.22 -22.59
N MET A 303 12.21 17.10 -23.49
CA MET A 303 11.69 18.45 -23.24
C MET A 303 10.30 18.58 -23.85
N ALA A 304 9.39 19.24 -23.16
CA ALA A 304 8.06 19.53 -23.70
C ALA A 304 7.83 21.04 -23.71
N SER A 305 7.31 21.55 -24.82
CA SER A 305 6.88 22.93 -24.97
C SER A 305 5.42 23.01 -25.42
N VAL A 306 4.74 24.08 -25.06
CA VAL A 306 3.34 24.30 -25.42
C VAL A 306 3.23 25.64 -26.12
N THR A 307 2.68 25.62 -27.33
CA THR A 307 2.42 26.83 -28.10
C THR A 307 0.90 27.03 -28.18
N PRO A 308 0.37 28.15 -27.66
CA PRO A 308 -1.04 28.47 -27.78
C PRO A 308 -1.47 28.60 -29.24
N ASN A 309 -2.67 28.14 -29.57
CA ASN A 309 -3.29 28.32 -30.88
C ASN A 309 -4.80 28.63 -30.70
N PRO A 310 -5.53 29.09 -31.72
CA PRO A 310 -6.94 29.45 -31.62
C PRO A 310 -7.89 28.31 -31.15
N ALA A 311 -7.46 27.06 -31.29
CA ALA A 311 -8.24 25.87 -30.92
C ALA A 311 -7.77 25.25 -29.57
N GLY A 312 -6.88 25.92 -28.81
CA GLY A 312 -6.31 25.41 -27.58
C GLY A 312 -4.79 25.61 -27.53
N ALA A 313 -4.02 24.54 -27.62
CA ALA A 313 -2.56 24.61 -27.71
C ALA A 313 -1.99 23.45 -28.50
N THR A 314 -0.78 23.62 -29.00
CA THR A 314 0.02 22.54 -29.59
C THR A 314 1.13 22.17 -28.61
N LEU A 315 1.15 20.90 -28.21
CA LEU A 315 2.25 20.29 -27.46
C LEU A 315 3.31 19.82 -28.45
N VAL A 316 4.52 20.30 -28.28
CA VAL A 316 5.70 19.82 -28.98
C VAL A 316 6.61 19.13 -27.97
N VAL A 317 6.90 17.87 -28.18
CA VAL A 317 7.84 17.09 -27.37
C VAL A 317 9.07 16.82 -28.20
N VAL A 318 10.22 17.19 -27.67
CA VAL A 318 11.52 16.94 -28.28
C VAL A 318 12.31 15.99 -27.37
N VAL A 319 12.84 14.93 -27.96
CA VAL A 319 13.67 13.95 -27.26
C VAL A 319 15.02 13.86 -27.96
N ASN A 320 16.07 14.16 -27.23
CA ASN A 320 17.44 14.03 -27.73
C ASN A 320 17.93 12.58 -27.52
N ALA A 321 17.56 11.70 -28.46
CA ALA A 321 17.98 10.30 -28.45
C ALA A 321 18.63 9.97 -29.82
N SER A 322 19.49 8.93 -29.84
CA SER A 322 20.16 8.49 -31.07
C SER A 322 19.17 7.96 -32.12
N ALA A 323 19.64 7.80 -33.34
CA ALA A 323 18.82 7.39 -34.49
C ALA A 323 18.23 5.98 -34.38
N GLU A 324 18.86 5.15 -33.61
CA GLU A 324 18.53 3.72 -33.49
C GLU A 324 17.38 3.44 -32.53
N HIS A 325 16.94 4.47 -31.78
CA HIS A 325 15.89 4.34 -30.78
C HIS A 325 14.49 4.52 -31.39
N ARG A 326 13.51 3.88 -30.79
CA ARG A 326 12.09 4.16 -30.98
C ARG A 326 11.61 5.02 -29.84
N VAL A 327 11.09 6.21 -30.15
CA VAL A 327 10.62 7.16 -29.14
C VAL A 327 9.11 7.34 -29.27
N GLU A 328 8.40 7.31 -28.15
CA GLU A 328 6.95 7.43 -28.09
C GLU A 328 6.55 8.41 -26.99
N VAL A 329 5.47 9.15 -27.21
CA VAL A 329 4.81 10.00 -26.23
C VAL A 329 3.40 9.48 -25.95
N ALA A 330 2.94 9.56 -24.72
CA ALA A 330 1.55 9.30 -24.35
C ALA A 330 1.08 10.31 -23.32
N GLY A 331 -0.21 10.49 -23.22
CA GLY A 331 -0.79 11.40 -22.26
C GLY A 331 -2.31 11.40 -22.29
N SER A 332 -2.92 12.26 -21.46
CA SER A 332 -4.38 12.41 -21.43
C SER A 332 -4.97 12.80 -22.79
N PHE A 333 -4.18 13.42 -23.66
CA PHE A 333 -4.56 13.82 -25.02
C PHE A 333 -4.69 12.63 -25.99
N SER A 334 -3.98 11.54 -25.75
CA SER A 334 -4.00 10.34 -26.60
C SER A 334 -4.77 9.19 -25.97
N GLY A 335 -5.46 9.42 -24.84
CA GLY A 335 -6.02 8.33 -24.05
C GLY A 335 -4.96 7.37 -23.50
N TRP A 336 -3.72 7.84 -23.37
CA TRP A 336 -2.54 7.06 -23.01
C TRP A 336 -2.15 6.00 -24.04
N GLU A 337 -2.68 6.10 -25.26
CA GLU A 337 -2.15 5.34 -26.38
C GLU A 337 -0.81 5.93 -26.83
N PRO A 338 0.22 5.09 -27.06
CA PRO A 338 1.52 5.54 -27.52
C PRO A 338 1.45 6.20 -28.89
N VAL A 339 1.94 7.43 -28.99
CA VAL A 339 2.11 8.17 -30.24
C VAL A 339 3.60 8.15 -30.59
N PRO A 340 4.00 7.57 -31.71
CA PRO A 340 5.40 7.55 -32.12
C PRO A 340 5.88 8.96 -32.47
N LEU A 341 7.10 9.32 -32.05
CA LEU A 341 7.76 10.54 -32.44
C LEU A 341 8.43 10.35 -33.82
N VAL A 342 8.47 11.43 -34.59
CA VAL A 342 9.14 11.48 -35.87
C VAL A 342 10.53 12.06 -35.71
N ARG A 343 11.51 11.48 -36.36
CA ARG A 343 12.88 11.99 -36.32
C ARG A 343 13.02 13.24 -37.16
N THR A 344 13.62 14.28 -36.57
CA THR A 344 13.95 15.54 -37.23
C THR A 344 15.45 15.84 -37.08
N ALA A 345 15.91 16.95 -37.65
CA ALA A 345 17.29 17.41 -37.45
C ALA A 345 17.59 17.82 -36.00
N GLY A 346 16.54 18.17 -35.23
CA GLY A 346 16.64 18.58 -33.82
C GLY A 346 16.48 17.43 -32.79
N GLY A 347 16.22 16.19 -33.26
CA GLY A 347 15.96 15.05 -32.42
C GLY A 347 14.68 14.31 -32.84
N TRP A 348 14.01 13.69 -31.88
CA TRP A 348 12.71 13.05 -32.07
C TRP A 348 11.61 14.01 -31.66
N GLU A 349 10.62 14.24 -32.53
CA GLU A 349 9.57 15.23 -32.31
C GLU A 349 8.18 14.66 -32.50
N ALA A 350 7.22 15.09 -31.70
CA ALA A 350 5.80 14.94 -31.92
C ALA A 350 5.10 16.27 -31.68
N SER A 351 4.15 16.60 -32.54
CA SER A 351 3.26 17.74 -32.40
C SER A 351 1.84 17.23 -32.18
N VAL A 352 1.24 17.58 -31.03
CA VAL A 352 -0.07 17.08 -30.62
C VAL A 352 -0.96 18.24 -30.20
N ALA A 353 -2.18 18.29 -30.75
CA ALA A 353 -3.17 19.29 -30.34
C ALA A 353 -3.71 18.99 -28.95
N LEU A 354 -3.73 19.99 -28.08
CA LEU A 354 -4.31 19.96 -26.76
C LEU A 354 -5.51 20.90 -26.70
N GLY A 355 -6.62 20.41 -26.13
CA GLY A 355 -7.73 21.28 -25.70
C GLY A 355 -7.35 22.09 -24.44
N SER A 356 -8.23 23.01 -24.01
CA SER A 356 -8.06 23.71 -22.73
C SER A 356 -8.17 22.72 -21.56
N GLY A 357 -7.41 22.99 -20.48
CA GLY A 357 -7.42 22.17 -19.29
C GLY A 357 -6.05 21.64 -18.88
N ALA A 358 -6.03 20.72 -17.90
CA ALA A 358 -4.81 20.11 -17.40
C ALA A 358 -4.57 18.77 -18.12
N HIS A 359 -3.40 18.65 -18.74
CA HIS A 359 -2.98 17.45 -19.46
C HIS A 359 -1.78 16.81 -18.78
N ARG A 360 -1.74 15.47 -18.79
CA ARG A 360 -0.57 14.70 -18.39
C ARG A 360 0.16 14.23 -19.64
N VAL A 361 1.49 14.20 -19.56
CA VAL A 361 2.36 13.74 -20.64
C VAL A 361 3.51 12.91 -20.09
N ALA A 362 3.83 11.83 -20.76
CA ALA A 362 5.00 11.01 -20.50
C ALA A 362 5.64 10.57 -21.81
N VAL A 363 6.93 10.30 -21.79
CA VAL A 363 7.74 9.87 -22.94
C VAL A 363 8.44 8.57 -22.61
N ARG A 364 8.61 7.68 -23.59
CA ARG A 364 9.43 6.48 -23.45
C ARG A 364 10.32 6.26 -24.65
N VAL A 365 11.44 5.58 -24.41
CA VAL A 365 12.42 5.18 -25.44
C VAL A 365 12.50 3.66 -25.44
N ASP A 366 12.44 3.04 -26.61
CA ASP A 366 12.58 1.58 -26.85
C ASP A 366 11.65 0.69 -26.02
N GLY A 367 10.40 1.16 -25.81
CA GLY A 367 9.45 0.42 -24.98
C GLY A 367 9.79 0.38 -23.49
N GLY A 368 10.75 1.18 -23.05
CA GLY A 368 11.14 1.32 -21.65
C GLY A 368 10.06 2.00 -20.78
N ALA A 369 10.44 2.46 -19.60
CA ALA A 369 9.51 3.12 -18.68
C ALA A 369 9.02 4.48 -19.20
N TRP A 370 7.76 4.80 -18.97
CA TRP A 370 7.19 6.13 -19.21
C TRP A 370 7.77 7.13 -18.22
N ARG A 371 8.21 8.27 -18.70
CA ARG A 371 8.89 9.32 -17.91
C ARG A 371 8.33 10.69 -18.20
N ALA A 372 8.25 11.52 -17.19
CA ALA A 372 7.90 12.93 -17.35
C ALA A 372 9.02 13.67 -18.10
N PRO A 373 8.70 14.56 -19.06
CA PRO A 373 9.67 15.50 -19.60
C PRO A 373 10.34 16.31 -18.49
N ALA A 374 11.65 16.57 -18.62
CA ALA A 374 12.49 17.14 -17.57
C ALA A 374 12.03 18.52 -17.10
N ASN A 375 11.49 19.32 -18.00
CA ASN A 375 11.09 20.71 -17.76
C ASN A 375 9.65 20.88 -17.26
N LEU A 376 8.91 19.79 -17.03
CA LEU A 376 7.54 19.86 -16.55
C LEU A 376 7.44 19.56 -15.05
N GLY A 377 6.43 20.14 -14.40
CA GLY A 377 6.05 19.77 -13.06
C GLY A 377 5.65 18.29 -13.00
N LYS A 378 6.33 17.50 -12.17
CA LYS A 378 6.14 16.05 -12.08
C LYS A 378 5.02 15.70 -11.13
N VAL A 379 4.19 14.72 -11.53
CA VAL A 379 3.15 14.12 -10.71
C VAL A 379 3.33 12.61 -10.70
N LYS A 380 3.50 12.07 -9.49
CA LYS A 380 3.50 10.62 -9.27
C LYS A 380 2.06 10.11 -9.35
N ASP A 381 1.86 9.03 -10.04
CA ASP A 381 0.59 8.28 -9.98
C ASP A 381 0.66 7.22 -8.87
N GLY A 382 -0.48 6.65 -8.52
CA GLY A 382 -0.55 5.60 -7.49
C GLY A 382 0.04 4.25 -7.92
N PHE A 383 0.58 4.14 -9.13
CA PHE A 383 1.17 2.94 -9.72
C PHE A 383 2.69 3.04 -9.89
N GLY A 384 3.32 4.10 -9.33
CA GLY A 384 4.76 4.31 -9.40
C GLY A 384 5.26 4.98 -10.67
N GLY A 385 4.37 5.35 -11.59
CA GLY A 385 4.70 6.14 -12.76
C GLY A 385 4.81 7.63 -12.46
N THR A 386 5.57 8.34 -13.30
CA THR A 386 5.71 9.80 -13.23
C THR A 386 5.29 10.41 -14.55
N SER A 387 4.40 11.40 -14.51
CA SER A 387 3.98 12.17 -15.68
C SER A 387 4.22 13.66 -15.47
N GLY A 388 4.52 14.38 -16.54
CA GLY A 388 4.55 15.83 -16.55
C GLY A 388 3.13 16.41 -16.57
N ILE A 389 2.91 17.58 -15.95
CA ILE A 389 1.65 18.33 -16.06
C ILE A 389 1.84 19.54 -16.96
N ILE A 390 0.89 19.70 -17.87
CA ILE A 390 0.71 20.86 -18.74
C ILE A 390 -0.67 21.43 -18.47
N VAL A 391 -0.75 22.76 -18.28
CA VAL A 391 -2.04 23.46 -18.18
C VAL A 391 -2.20 24.35 -19.39
N VAL A 392 -3.23 24.09 -20.18
CA VAL A 392 -3.65 24.92 -21.31
C VAL A 392 -4.81 25.79 -20.85
N PRO A 393 -4.69 27.11 -20.93
CA PRO A 393 -5.73 28.06 -20.49
C PRO A 393 -7.09 27.84 -21.15
#